data_65ed68f920fd4e4b9dfa59bfe71568be
#
_entry.id   65ed68f920fd4e4b9dfa59bfe71568be
#
_cell.length_a   1.000
_cell.length_b   1.000
_cell.length_c   1.000
_cell.angle_alpha   90.00
_cell.angle_beta   90.00
_cell.angle_gamma   90.00
#
_symmetry.space_group_name_H-M   'P 1'
#
loop_
_entity.id
_entity.type
_entity.pdbx_description
1 polymer ?
#
loop_
_entity_poly.entity_id
_entity_poly.type
_entity_poly.pdbx_seq_one_letter_code
_entity_poly.pdbx_strand_id
1 'polypeptide(L)'
;MRKTFLLCVACAMSMLTCAQLLEIVSTQQLSTPIYEQLKVAGFSPKGDYLLLTNDVNSGLMHYDLATGAITSITDSDGAGWAVQISPDGQEIVYRERYMNVDYTLRNNIVKYTINAQKRAVIAKAQRDLSKLVSAKQANTVAINGDLHMVLTQGSKTTILTPNGADQAYNWASLSPDGTKILYYVSGKGCYTCNLSGNNPHFIALNCRAPQWYDNQNIIGMHDEDDGKFLTASAIVAYNLQGQKQILVNKEHMAIYPYAANGKIAFSTANGEIYLMHVK
;
A
#
# COMPACT_ATOMS: atom_id res chain seq x y z
N MET A 1 -40.61 63.62 -2.13
CA MET A 1 -39.45 62.94 -2.73
C MET A 1 -39.03 61.80 -1.82
N ARG A 2 -39.47 60.57 -2.09
CA ARG A 2 -39.05 59.33 -1.36
C ARG A 2 -37.86 58.69 -2.09
N LYS A 3 -36.69 58.69 -1.48
CA LYS A 3 -35.50 57.97 -1.99
C LYS A 3 -35.60 56.51 -1.57
N THR A 4 -35.80 55.64 -2.57
CA THR A 4 -35.74 54.18 -2.40
C THR A 4 -34.28 53.75 -2.48
N PHE A 5 -33.75 53.23 -1.37
CA PHE A 5 -32.42 52.61 -1.34
C PHE A 5 -32.57 51.13 -1.80
N LEU A 6 -31.99 50.80 -2.93
CA LEU A 6 -31.88 49.45 -3.43
C LEU A 6 -30.64 48.81 -2.76
N LEU A 7 -30.85 47.86 -1.83
CA LEU A 7 -29.78 47.09 -1.20
C LEU A 7 -29.49 45.87 -2.09
N CYS A 8 -28.43 45.95 -2.91
CA CYS A 8 -27.91 44.78 -3.61
C CYS A 8 -27.18 43.87 -2.59
N VAL A 9 -27.82 42.78 -2.18
CA VAL A 9 -27.15 41.68 -1.45
C VAL A 9 -26.41 40.85 -2.48
N ALA A 10 -25.10 41.06 -2.60
CA ALA A 10 -24.22 40.15 -3.35
C ALA A 10 -24.06 38.87 -2.55
N CYS A 11 -24.80 37.85 -2.94
CA CYS A 11 -24.62 36.48 -2.42
C CYS A 11 -23.31 35.91 -3.00
N ALA A 12 -22.20 36.05 -2.28
CA ALA A 12 -20.96 35.38 -2.61
C ALA A 12 -21.16 33.85 -2.36
N MET A 13 -21.55 33.14 -3.43
CA MET A 13 -21.41 31.67 -3.44
C MET A 13 -19.91 31.38 -3.38
N SER A 14 -19.41 31.04 -2.19
CA SER A 14 -18.12 30.37 -2.04
C SER A 14 -18.25 28.99 -2.68
N MET A 15 -17.83 28.85 -3.94
CA MET A 15 -17.55 27.56 -4.53
C MET A 15 -16.43 26.96 -3.67
N LEU A 16 -16.76 25.99 -2.84
CA LEU A 16 -15.79 25.08 -2.27
C LEU A 16 -15.17 24.31 -3.45
N THR A 17 -14.11 24.87 -4.01
CA THR A 17 -13.23 24.10 -4.90
C THR A 17 -12.61 23.03 -4.04
N CYS A 18 -13.09 21.78 -4.19
CA CYS A 18 -12.40 20.62 -3.64
C CYS A 18 -10.99 20.67 -4.24
N ALA A 19 -9.97 20.92 -3.40
CA ALA A 19 -8.60 21.01 -3.88
C ALA A 19 -8.25 19.67 -4.52
N GLN A 20 -7.93 19.69 -5.81
CA GLN A 20 -7.41 18.52 -6.51
C GLN A 20 -6.03 18.23 -5.93
N LEU A 21 -5.88 17.06 -5.28
CA LEU A 21 -4.61 16.63 -4.67
C LEU A 21 -3.67 16.06 -5.72
N LEU A 22 -4.22 15.29 -6.66
CA LEU A 22 -3.51 14.57 -7.71
C LEU A 22 -4.26 14.73 -9.03
N GLU A 23 -3.54 15.07 -10.11
CA GLU A 23 -4.11 15.17 -11.46
C GLU A 23 -3.99 13.82 -12.18
N ILE A 24 -5.11 13.20 -12.53
CA ILE A 24 -5.15 11.97 -13.32
C ILE A 24 -4.92 12.34 -14.79
N VAL A 25 -3.80 11.89 -15.35
CA VAL A 25 -3.43 12.12 -16.76
C VAL A 25 -4.04 11.06 -17.67
N SER A 26 -3.94 9.80 -17.28
CA SER A 26 -4.51 8.67 -18.03
C SER A 26 -4.69 7.45 -17.11
N THR A 27 -5.60 6.56 -17.49
CA THR A 27 -5.79 5.25 -16.86
C THR A 27 -5.91 4.20 -17.96
N GLN A 28 -5.19 3.09 -17.83
CA GLN A 28 -5.23 1.98 -18.77
C GLN A 28 -5.34 0.64 -18.03
N GLN A 29 -6.10 -0.29 -18.59
CA GLN A 29 -6.11 -1.67 -18.16
C GLN A 29 -4.88 -2.39 -18.73
N LEU A 30 -4.18 -3.15 -17.89
CA LEU A 30 -3.03 -3.95 -18.32
C LEU A 30 -3.51 -5.31 -18.82
N SER A 31 -2.83 -5.84 -19.82
CA SER A 31 -3.09 -7.18 -20.34
C SER A 31 -2.53 -8.23 -19.38
N THR A 32 -3.40 -9.01 -18.77
CA THR A 32 -3.06 -10.13 -17.89
C THR A 32 -3.76 -11.41 -18.36
N PRO A 33 -3.26 -12.62 -18.00
CA PRO A 33 -3.95 -13.87 -18.34
C PRO A 33 -5.36 -13.90 -17.75
N ILE A 34 -6.36 -14.23 -18.59
CA ILE A 34 -7.79 -14.19 -18.25
C ILE A 34 -8.18 -15.26 -17.20
N TYR A 35 -7.31 -16.27 -17.00
CA TYR A 35 -7.64 -17.45 -16.19
C TYR A 35 -7.31 -17.30 -14.70
N GLU A 36 -6.64 -16.22 -14.29
CA GLU A 36 -6.22 -15.99 -12.93
C GLU A 36 -6.78 -14.68 -12.39
N GLN A 37 -7.42 -14.72 -11.22
CA GLN A 37 -7.76 -13.51 -10.49
C GLN A 37 -6.48 -12.94 -9.87
N LEU A 38 -5.83 -12.06 -10.61
CA LEU A 38 -4.58 -11.44 -10.18
C LEU A 38 -4.83 -10.14 -9.42
N LYS A 39 -3.92 -9.83 -8.51
CA LYS A 39 -3.86 -8.53 -7.84
C LYS A 39 -2.43 -8.03 -7.74
N VAL A 40 -2.29 -6.72 -7.61
CA VAL A 40 -1.01 -6.08 -7.37
C VAL A 40 -0.52 -6.43 -5.97
N ALA A 41 0.71 -6.94 -5.86
CA ALA A 41 1.41 -7.26 -4.62
C ALA A 41 2.55 -6.27 -4.32
N GLY A 42 2.96 -5.48 -5.31
CA GLY A 42 4.01 -4.48 -5.17
C GLY A 42 4.25 -3.70 -6.45
N PHE A 43 4.86 -2.53 -6.32
CA PHE A 43 5.26 -1.69 -7.45
C PHE A 43 6.72 -1.30 -7.28
N SER A 44 7.52 -1.44 -8.32
CA SER A 44 8.93 -1.06 -8.26
C SER A 44 9.07 0.44 -8.00
N PRO A 45 10.04 0.89 -7.19
CA PRO A 45 10.25 2.32 -6.93
C PRO A 45 10.50 3.17 -8.17
N LYS A 46 11.01 2.55 -9.25
CA LYS A 46 11.22 3.21 -10.56
C LYS A 46 9.95 3.27 -11.41
N GLY A 47 8.89 2.54 -11.04
CA GLY A 47 7.66 2.46 -11.81
C GLY A 47 7.83 1.73 -13.14
N ASP A 48 8.72 0.75 -13.23
CA ASP A 48 9.06 -0.02 -14.44
C ASP A 48 8.47 -1.44 -14.42
N TYR A 49 8.14 -2.01 -13.26
CA TYR A 49 7.46 -3.30 -13.16
C TYR A 49 6.47 -3.36 -11.98
N LEU A 50 5.53 -4.27 -12.07
CA LEU A 50 4.64 -4.67 -10.99
C LEU A 50 5.00 -6.07 -10.49
N LEU A 51 4.73 -6.33 -9.23
CA LEU A 51 4.61 -7.67 -8.68
C LEU A 51 3.13 -8.03 -8.61
N LEU A 52 2.78 -9.19 -9.15
CA LEU A 52 1.42 -9.72 -9.16
C LEU A 52 1.36 -11.00 -8.35
N THR A 53 0.20 -11.27 -7.77
CA THR A 53 -0.12 -12.50 -7.03
C THR A 53 -1.58 -12.86 -7.28
N ASN A 54 -1.99 -14.07 -6.90
CA ASN A 54 -3.40 -14.45 -6.97
C ASN A 54 -4.22 -13.90 -5.77
N ASP A 55 -5.52 -14.13 -5.77
CA ASP A 55 -6.47 -13.66 -4.77
C ASP A 55 -6.15 -14.11 -3.33
N VAL A 56 -5.53 -15.30 -3.16
CA VAL A 56 -5.15 -15.87 -1.85
C VAL A 56 -3.69 -15.57 -1.47
N ASN A 57 -2.98 -14.72 -2.23
CA ASN A 57 -1.57 -14.37 -2.07
C ASN A 57 -0.59 -15.55 -2.28
N SER A 58 -0.98 -16.59 -3.00
CA SER A 58 -0.08 -17.65 -3.44
C SER A 58 0.55 -17.31 -4.78
N GLY A 59 1.84 -17.63 -4.92
CA GLY A 59 2.63 -17.24 -6.07
C GLY A 59 3.04 -15.76 -6.06
N LEU A 60 4.09 -15.49 -6.79
CA LEU A 60 4.58 -14.14 -7.06
C LEU A 60 5.11 -14.07 -8.49
N MET A 61 4.66 -13.07 -9.25
CA MET A 61 5.02 -12.86 -10.65
C MET A 61 5.57 -11.45 -10.84
N HIS A 62 6.52 -11.31 -11.75
CA HIS A 62 7.05 -10.05 -12.23
C HIS A 62 6.34 -9.70 -13.54
N TYR A 63 5.71 -8.52 -13.60
CA TYR A 63 5.08 -7.95 -14.79
C TYR A 63 5.91 -6.76 -15.26
N ASP A 64 6.56 -6.86 -16.39
CA ASP A 64 7.32 -5.79 -17.03
C ASP A 64 6.36 -4.79 -17.71
N LEU A 65 6.39 -3.51 -17.28
CA LEU A 65 5.46 -2.50 -17.81
C LEU A 65 5.80 -2.01 -19.22
N ALA A 66 7.02 -2.19 -19.69
CA ALA A 66 7.42 -1.78 -21.02
C ALA A 66 7.00 -2.80 -22.08
N THR A 67 7.07 -4.08 -21.75
CA THR A 67 6.82 -5.19 -22.68
C THR A 67 5.49 -5.91 -22.46
N GLY A 68 4.90 -5.79 -21.26
CA GLY A 68 3.74 -6.58 -20.83
C GLY A 68 4.09 -8.04 -20.50
N ALA A 69 5.37 -8.39 -20.45
CA ALA A 69 5.81 -9.76 -20.17
C ALA A 69 5.61 -10.12 -18.70
N ILE A 70 5.12 -11.34 -18.44
CA ILE A 70 4.94 -11.90 -17.11
C ILE A 70 5.94 -13.03 -16.91
N THR A 71 6.68 -12.99 -15.80
CA THR A 71 7.64 -14.04 -15.41
C THR A 71 7.34 -14.50 -14.00
N SER A 72 7.17 -15.81 -13.80
CA SER A 72 6.98 -16.39 -12.45
C SER A 72 8.28 -16.29 -11.64
N ILE A 73 8.16 -15.82 -10.39
CA ILE A 73 9.24 -15.81 -9.40
C ILE A 73 9.15 -17.04 -8.51
N THR A 74 7.94 -17.40 -8.06
CA THR A 74 7.66 -18.54 -7.19
C THR A 74 6.16 -18.84 -7.17
N ASP A 75 5.82 -20.10 -6.90
CA ASP A 75 4.44 -20.57 -6.68
C ASP A 75 4.10 -20.72 -5.20
N SER A 76 5.02 -20.32 -4.31
CA SER A 76 4.92 -20.59 -2.87
C SER A 76 3.73 -19.87 -2.24
N ASP A 77 3.11 -20.53 -1.26
CA ASP A 77 2.01 -19.98 -0.50
C ASP A 77 2.42 -18.74 0.31
N GLY A 78 1.58 -17.73 0.29
CA GLY A 78 1.78 -16.48 1.00
C GLY A 78 2.81 -15.53 0.38
N ALA A 79 3.43 -15.86 -0.76
CA ALA A 79 4.52 -15.09 -1.36
C ALA A 79 4.10 -13.66 -1.77
N GLY A 80 2.82 -13.47 -2.14
CA GLY A 80 2.29 -12.16 -2.53
C GLY A 80 1.91 -11.23 -1.37
N TRP A 81 2.06 -11.65 -0.12
CA TRP A 81 1.67 -10.82 1.03
C TRP A 81 2.85 -10.08 1.64
N ALA A 82 2.71 -8.75 1.78
CA ALA A 82 3.69 -7.85 2.41
C ALA A 82 5.06 -7.85 1.74
N VAL A 83 5.12 -8.09 0.43
CA VAL A 83 6.35 -8.11 -0.36
C VAL A 83 7.12 -6.79 -0.18
N GLN A 84 8.44 -6.88 -0.04
CA GLN A 84 9.33 -5.73 0.04
C GLN A 84 10.18 -5.67 -1.23
N ILE A 85 10.31 -4.46 -1.77
CA ILE A 85 11.17 -4.19 -2.92
C ILE A 85 12.28 -3.25 -2.47
N SER A 86 13.54 -3.54 -2.84
CA SER A 86 14.66 -2.66 -2.51
C SER A 86 14.53 -1.30 -3.22
N PRO A 87 15.12 -0.22 -2.66
CA PRO A 87 15.04 1.12 -3.25
C PRO A 87 15.56 1.22 -4.70
N ASP A 88 16.51 0.36 -5.07
CA ASP A 88 17.02 0.27 -6.45
C ASP A 88 16.15 -0.60 -7.37
N GLY A 89 15.10 -1.24 -6.83
CA GLY A 89 14.20 -2.12 -7.56
C GLY A 89 14.79 -3.48 -7.95
N GLN A 90 16.01 -3.83 -7.48
CA GLN A 90 16.71 -5.04 -7.94
C GLN A 90 16.54 -6.26 -7.04
N GLU A 91 16.10 -6.06 -5.79
CA GLU A 91 15.86 -7.15 -4.84
C GLU A 91 14.41 -7.14 -4.38
N ILE A 92 13.82 -8.32 -4.37
CA ILE A 92 12.49 -8.59 -3.85
C ILE A 92 12.65 -9.49 -2.65
N VAL A 93 12.06 -9.11 -1.51
CA VAL A 93 12.02 -9.97 -0.31
C VAL A 93 10.58 -10.36 -0.06
N TYR A 94 10.35 -11.65 0.01
CA TYR A 94 9.02 -12.24 0.19
C TYR A 94 9.09 -13.44 1.15
N ARG A 95 7.94 -13.94 1.58
CA ARG A 95 7.84 -15.12 2.41
C ARG A 95 7.42 -16.35 1.58
N GLU A 96 7.79 -17.50 2.07
CA GLU A 96 7.22 -18.80 1.67
C GLU A 96 6.61 -19.44 2.91
N ARG A 97 5.29 -19.49 2.96
CA ARG A 97 4.54 -20.03 4.07
C ARG A 97 4.41 -21.55 3.93
N TYR A 98 4.58 -22.27 5.00
CA TYR A 98 4.41 -23.73 5.02
C TYR A 98 3.94 -24.19 6.39
N MET A 99 3.35 -25.40 6.41
CA MET A 99 3.01 -26.11 7.64
C MET A 99 4.22 -26.91 8.09
N ASN A 100 4.68 -26.67 9.31
CA ASN A 100 5.77 -27.44 9.91
C ASN A 100 5.27 -28.78 10.45
N VAL A 101 6.18 -29.68 10.83
CA VAL A 101 5.88 -31.02 11.35
C VAL A 101 5.07 -30.99 12.67
N ASP A 102 5.16 -29.92 13.42
CA ASP A 102 4.37 -29.67 14.64
C ASP A 102 3.00 -29.01 14.38
N TYR A 103 2.53 -29.01 13.12
CA TYR A 103 1.30 -28.37 12.66
C TYR A 103 1.23 -26.87 12.92
N THR A 104 2.36 -26.18 13.05
CA THR A 104 2.41 -24.75 13.16
C THR A 104 2.81 -24.11 11.83
N LEU A 105 2.16 -22.98 11.50
CA LEU A 105 2.55 -22.20 10.32
C LEU A 105 3.92 -21.56 10.55
N ARG A 106 4.78 -21.65 9.55
CA ARG A 106 6.10 -21.02 9.48
C ARG A 106 6.30 -20.33 8.15
N ASN A 107 7.24 -19.40 8.15
CA ASN A 107 7.62 -18.64 6.97
C ASN A 107 9.14 -18.77 6.76
N ASN A 108 9.58 -19.15 5.58
CA ASN A 108 10.92 -18.82 5.13
C ASN A 108 10.90 -17.41 4.52
N ILE A 109 11.86 -16.59 4.86
CA ILE A 109 12.05 -15.29 4.22
C ILE A 109 13.07 -15.46 3.11
N VAL A 110 12.68 -15.09 1.92
CA VAL A 110 13.43 -15.33 0.69
C VAL A 110 13.75 -14.01 0.03
N LYS A 111 14.97 -13.86 -0.42
CA LYS A 111 15.43 -12.79 -1.29
C LYS A 111 15.53 -13.30 -2.73
N TYR A 112 14.97 -12.56 -3.67
CA TYR A 112 15.10 -12.76 -5.10
C TYR A 112 15.79 -11.56 -5.73
N THR A 113 16.84 -11.80 -6.54
CA THR A 113 17.57 -10.76 -7.28
C THR A 113 17.15 -10.84 -8.75
N ILE A 114 16.51 -9.77 -9.26
CA ILE A 114 15.87 -9.75 -10.58
C ILE A 114 16.87 -10.02 -11.70
N ASN A 115 17.92 -9.21 -11.82
CA ASN A 115 18.88 -9.31 -12.92
C ASN A 115 19.65 -10.65 -12.94
N ALA A 116 19.85 -11.25 -11.77
CA ALA A 116 20.55 -12.54 -11.66
C ALA A 116 19.59 -13.73 -11.68
N GLN A 117 18.27 -13.49 -11.57
CA GLN A 117 17.23 -14.50 -11.40
C GLN A 117 17.58 -15.48 -10.27
N LYS A 118 18.19 -14.95 -9.20
CA LYS A 118 18.74 -15.77 -8.10
C LYS A 118 17.89 -15.64 -6.85
N ARG A 119 17.50 -16.80 -6.32
CA ARG A 119 16.77 -16.96 -5.07
C ARG A 119 17.72 -17.36 -3.93
N ALA A 120 17.53 -16.79 -2.73
CA ALA A 120 18.25 -17.15 -1.52
C ALA A 120 17.35 -17.06 -0.30
N VAL A 121 17.31 -18.12 0.53
CA VAL A 121 16.63 -18.09 1.83
C VAL A 121 17.49 -17.31 2.83
N ILE A 122 16.99 -16.19 3.32
CA ILE A 122 17.73 -15.30 4.25
C ILE A 122 17.33 -15.50 5.72
N ALA A 123 16.12 -16.05 5.99
CA ALA A 123 15.71 -16.50 7.32
C ALA A 123 14.78 -17.70 7.18
N LYS A 124 14.94 -18.71 8.07
CA LYS A 124 14.14 -19.95 8.04
C LYS A 124 13.18 -20.01 9.23
N ALA A 125 12.03 -20.66 9.02
CA ALA A 125 11.08 -21.07 10.05
C ALA A 125 10.59 -19.93 10.95
N GLN A 126 10.46 -18.71 10.41
CA GLN A 126 9.98 -17.55 11.15
C GLN A 126 8.50 -17.70 11.51
N ARG A 127 8.12 -17.30 12.72
CA ARG A 127 6.72 -17.27 13.17
C ARG A 127 5.97 -16.06 12.64
N ASP A 128 6.67 -14.93 12.53
CA ASP A 128 6.12 -13.66 12.06
C ASP A 128 6.90 -13.10 10.85
N LEU A 129 6.58 -11.88 10.44
CA LEU A 129 7.16 -11.21 9.30
C LEU A 129 8.15 -10.09 9.67
N SER A 130 8.59 -10.02 10.92
CA SER A 130 9.54 -8.98 11.38
C SER A 130 10.89 -9.01 10.64
N LYS A 131 11.23 -10.15 10.04
CA LYS A 131 12.42 -10.33 9.17
C LYS A 131 12.15 -10.10 7.68
N LEU A 132 10.90 -9.78 7.31
CA LEU A 132 10.52 -9.49 5.93
C LEU A 132 10.87 -8.04 5.58
N VAL A 133 12.16 -7.76 5.46
CA VAL A 133 12.70 -6.43 5.21
C VAL A 133 13.83 -6.49 4.19
N SER A 134 13.94 -5.47 3.33
CA SER A 134 15.04 -5.36 2.39
C SER A 134 16.31 -4.90 3.11
N ALA A 135 17.41 -5.66 2.97
CA ALA A 135 18.72 -5.30 3.56
C ALA A 135 19.35 -4.02 2.98
N LYS A 136 18.86 -3.53 1.85
CA LYS A 136 19.33 -2.29 1.21
C LYS A 136 18.68 -1.02 1.75
N GLN A 137 17.71 -1.13 2.65
CA GLN A 137 17.11 0.03 3.30
C GLN A 137 17.82 0.33 4.61
N ALA A 138 18.21 1.61 4.81
CA ALA A 138 18.81 2.07 6.06
C ALA A 138 17.82 1.94 7.24
N ASN A 139 16.54 2.20 6.98
CA ASN A 139 15.45 2.04 7.92
C ASN A 139 14.36 1.17 7.30
N THR A 140 13.76 0.30 8.11
CA THR A 140 12.62 -0.53 7.69
C THR A 140 11.57 -0.55 8.79
N VAL A 141 10.31 -0.63 8.40
CA VAL A 141 9.21 -0.86 9.33
C VAL A 141 8.46 -2.12 8.93
N ALA A 142 8.16 -2.98 9.89
CA ALA A 142 7.41 -4.22 9.71
C ALA A 142 6.40 -4.40 10.84
N ILE A 143 5.51 -5.37 10.71
CA ILE A 143 4.57 -5.75 11.76
C ILE A 143 5.01 -7.09 12.36
N ASN A 144 5.10 -7.16 13.69
CA ASN A 144 5.44 -8.40 14.40
C ASN A 144 4.21 -9.29 14.69
N GLY A 145 4.45 -10.39 15.38
CA GLY A 145 3.40 -11.36 15.73
C GLY A 145 2.34 -10.83 16.71
N ASP A 146 2.67 -9.78 17.48
CA ASP A 146 1.75 -9.10 18.40
C ASP A 146 0.99 -7.95 17.72
N LEU A 147 1.11 -7.84 16.40
CA LEU A 147 0.55 -6.77 15.58
C LEU A 147 1.08 -5.38 15.96
N HIS A 148 2.29 -5.28 16.47
CA HIS A 148 2.97 -4.00 16.74
C HIS A 148 3.93 -3.66 15.59
N MET A 149 4.17 -2.37 15.39
CA MET A 149 5.17 -1.91 14.44
C MET A 149 6.58 -2.14 15.00
N VAL A 150 7.49 -2.62 14.15
CA VAL A 150 8.90 -2.84 14.45
C VAL A 150 9.73 -1.98 13.50
N LEU A 151 10.32 -0.91 14.03
CA LEU A 151 11.26 -0.08 13.29
C LEU A 151 12.68 -0.63 13.47
N THR A 152 13.38 -0.91 12.37
CA THR A 152 14.78 -1.29 12.36
C THR A 152 15.60 -0.19 11.71
N GLN A 153 16.62 0.31 12.41
CA GLN A 153 17.55 1.35 11.97
C GLN A 153 18.99 0.81 12.13
N GLY A 154 19.59 0.38 11.03
CA GLY A 154 20.85 -0.36 11.08
C GLY A 154 20.70 -1.65 11.90
N SER A 155 21.45 -1.76 13.01
CA SER A 155 21.36 -2.90 13.95
C SER A 155 20.34 -2.71 15.08
N LYS A 156 19.78 -1.52 15.25
CA LYS A 156 18.83 -1.21 16.32
C LYS A 156 17.41 -1.51 15.89
N THR A 157 16.68 -2.24 16.72
CA THR A 157 15.25 -2.55 16.55
C THR A 157 14.45 -1.95 17.69
N THR A 158 13.35 -1.27 17.38
CA THR A 158 12.46 -0.62 18.35
C THR A 158 11.01 -1.00 18.05
N ILE A 159 10.27 -1.42 19.07
CA ILE A 159 8.81 -1.64 18.98
C ILE A 159 8.12 -0.29 19.15
N LEU A 160 7.18 0.02 18.25
CA LEU A 160 6.42 1.26 18.24
C LEU A 160 4.93 0.95 18.37
N THR A 161 4.28 1.60 19.34
CA THR A 161 2.83 1.49 19.59
C THR A 161 2.22 2.88 19.82
N PRO A 162 2.25 3.78 18.80
CA PRO A 162 1.90 5.21 18.97
C PRO A 162 0.47 5.45 19.47
N ASN A 163 -0.46 4.54 19.19
CA ASN A 163 -1.87 4.63 19.62
C ASN A 163 -2.21 3.72 20.83
N GLY A 164 -1.20 3.07 21.43
CA GLY A 164 -1.35 2.15 22.55
C GLY A 164 -0.90 0.72 22.22
N ALA A 165 -0.41 0.01 23.24
CA ALA A 165 0.09 -1.36 23.10
C ALA A 165 -1.02 -2.41 22.95
N ASP A 166 -2.26 -2.04 23.22
CA ASP A 166 -3.48 -2.85 23.05
C ASP A 166 -4.05 -2.77 21.63
N GLN A 167 -3.42 -1.97 20.74
CA GLN A 167 -3.91 -1.77 19.38
C GLN A 167 -3.22 -2.70 18.38
N ALA A 168 -3.99 -3.12 17.36
CA ALA A 168 -3.47 -3.89 16.23
C ALA A 168 -3.09 -2.96 15.07
N TYR A 169 -1.81 -2.97 14.69
CA TYR A 169 -1.24 -2.16 13.61
C TYR A 169 -1.12 -2.98 12.34
N ASN A 170 -1.36 -2.34 11.18
CA ASN A 170 -1.29 -2.96 9.87
C ASN A 170 -0.71 -1.98 8.83
N TRP A 171 -0.22 -2.49 7.70
CA TRP A 171 0.22 -1.71 6.53
C TRP A 171 1.20 -0.59 6.87
N ALA A 172 2.14 -0.85 7.78
CA ALA A 172 3.14 0.14 8.16
C ALA A 172 4.17 0.33 7.03
N SER A 173 4.47 1.59 6.67
CA SER A 173 5.48 1.94 5.67
C SER A 173 6.15 3.28 6.02
N LEU A 174 7.42 3.43 5.60
CA LEU A 174 8.14 4.69 5.71
C LEU A 174 7.72 5.65 4.58
N SER A 175 7.70 6.96 4.88
CA SER A 175 7.58 7.99 3.85
C SER A 175 8.76 7.94 2.89
N PRO A 176 8.64 8.44 1.64
CA PRO A 176 9.73 8.45 0.67
C PRO A 176 11.01 9.13 1.19
N ASP A 177 10.88 10.19 2.00
CA ASP A 177 12.01 10.87 2.66
C ASP A 177 12.52 10.16 3.94
N GLY A 178 11.86 9.06 4.35
CA GLY A 178 12.22 8.27 5.53
C GLY A 178 11.99 8.96 6.88
N THR A 179 11.23 10.05 6.94
CA THR A 179 11.03 10.86 8.16
C THR A 179 9.78 10.52 8.96
N LYS A 180 8.80 9.86 8.32
CA LYS A 180 7.50 9.49 8.91
C LYS A 180 7.17 8.02 8.67
N ILE A 181 6.30 7.49 9.51
CA ILE A 181 5.69 6.16 9.37
C ILE A 181 4.21 6.38 9.11
N LEU A 182 3.70 5.82 8.01
CA LEU A 182 2.28 5.65 7.71
C LEU A 182 1.85 4.28 8.21
N TYR A 183 0.68 4.18 8.83
CA TYR A 183 0.15 2.92 9.35
C TYR A 183 -1.37 2.96 9.51
N TYR A 184 -1.97 1.80 9.60
CA TYR A 184 -3.39 1.63 9.88
C TYR A 184 -3.58 0.97 11.25
N VAL A 185 -4.48 1.52 12.07
CA VAL A 185 -4.91 0.93 13.34
C VAL A 185 -6.27 0.29 13.13
N SER A 186 -6.38 -1.02 13.40
CA SER A 186 -7.62 -1.76 13.23
C SER A 186 -8.79 -1.11 13.96
N GLY A 187 -9.88 -0.84 13.23
CA GLY A 187 -11.07 -0.18 13.73
C GLY A 187 -10.93 1.32 14.03
N LYS A 188 -9.74 1.92 13.87
CA LYS A 188 -9.49 3.35 14.19
C LYS A 188 -9.02 4.17 12.99
N GLY A 189 -8.55 3.51 11.91
CA GLY A 189 -8.19 4.17 10.66
C GLY A 189 -6.70 4.36 10.42
N CYS A 190 -6.39 5.28 9.51
CA CYS A 190 -5.06 5.57 9.01
C CYS A 190 -4.42 6.73 9.77
N TYR A 191 -3.14 6.57 10.10
CA TYR A 191 -2.35 7.52 10.87
C TYR A 191 -0.94 7.67 10.29
N THR A 192 -0.29 8.78 10.65
CA THR A 192 1.16 8.91 10.55
C THR A 192 1.76 9.20 11.92
N CYS A 193 3.06 8.88 12.11
CA CYS A 193 3.84 9.32 13.26
C CYS A 193 5.30 9.58 12.84
N ASN A 194 6.11 10.12 13.73
CA ASN A 194 7.55 10.21 13.52
C ASN A 194 8.25 8.85 13.77
N LEU A 195 9.54 8.74 13.46
CA LEU A 195 10.32 7.50 13.64
C LEU A 195 10.47 7.04 15.10
N SER A 196 10.19 7.90 16.08
CA SER A 196 10.16 7.51 17.49
C SER A 196 8.81 6.96 17.94
N GLY A 197 7.82 6.88 17.04
CA GLY A 197 6.44 6.51 17.38
C GLY A 197 5.66 7.62 18.10
N ASN A 198 6.20 8.85 18.15
CA ASN A 198 5.54 9.98 18.78
C ASN A 198 4.73 10.78 17.76
N ASN A 199 3.85 11.66 18.26
CA ASN A 199 2.98 12.53 17.47
C ASN A 199 2.10 11.76 16.48
N PRO A 200 1.30 10.78 16.92
CA PRO A 200 0.34 10.12 16.06
C PRO A 200 -0.64 11.16 15.51
N HIS A 201 -0.74 11.20 14.19
CA HIS A 201 -1.59 12.13 13.47
C HIS A 201 -2.62 11.35 12.65
N PHE A 202 -3.90 11.55 12.93
CA PHE A 202 -5.01 10.91 12.25
C PHE A 202 -5.19 11.49 10.85
N ILE A 203 -5.36 10.63 9.84
CA ILE A 203 -5.61 11.01 8.46
C ILE A 203 -7.07 10.75 8.08
N ALA A 204 -7.53 9.50 8.24
CA ALA A 204 -8.87 9.10 7.83
C ALA A 204 -9.30 7.80 8.50
N LEU A 205 -10.60 7.66 8.79
CA LEU A 205 -11.15 6.43 9.36
C LEU A 205 -11.14 5.29 8.34
N ASN A 206 -11.60 5.56 7.12
CA ASN A 206 -11.69 4.57 6.05
C ASN A 206 -10.63 4.84 4.97
N CYS A 207 -9.42 4.34 5.21
CA CYS A 207 -8.29 4.35 4.27
C CYS A 207 -7.47 3.07 4.51
N ARG A 208 -7.94 1.93 3.98
CA ARG A 208 -7.31 0.62 4.12
C ARG A 208 -6.19 0.44 3.10
N ALA A 209 -5.24 -0.43 3.40
CA ALA A 209 -4.04 -0.67 2.61
C ALA A 209 -3.35 0.64 2.18
N PRO A 210 -3.10 1.60 3.11
CA PRO A 210 -2.57 2.90 2.77
C PRO A 210 -1.15 2.80 2.23
N GLN A 211 -0.85 3.62 1.22
CA GLN A 211 0.46 3.74 0.59
C GLN A 211 0.84 5.22 0.48
N TRP A 212 2.13 5.54 0.63
CA TRP A 212 2.63 6.84 0.26
C TRP A 212 2.60 7.02 -1.26
N TYR A 213 2.01 8.11 -1.74
CA TYR A 213 2.21 8.58 -3.11
C TYR A 213 3.47 9.45 -3.20
N ASP A 214 3.58 10.40 -2.26
CA ASP A 214 4.74 11.25 -2.03
C ASP A 214 4.85 11.60 -0.52
N ASN A 215 5.66 12.61 -0.14
CA ASN A 215 5.81 13.00 1.26
C ASN A 215 4.61 13.77 1.85
N GLN A 216 3.60 14.13 1.05
CA GLN A 216 2.43 14.91 1.43
C GLN A 216 1.12 14.18 1.18
N ASN A 217 1.10 13.22 0.24
CA ASN A 217 -0.10 12.54 -0.21
C ASN A 217 -0.01 11.03 0.02
N ILE A 218 -1.14 10.47 0.40
CA ILE A 218 -1.36 9.06 0.70
C ILE A 218 -2.48 8.57 -0.19
N ILE A 219 -2.38 7.38 -0.73
CA ILE A 219 -3.46 6.68 -1.42
C ILE A 219 -3.92 5.47 -0.59
N GLY A 220 -5.15 5.05 -0.76
CA GLY A 220 -5.69 3.88 -0.07
C GLY A 220 -7.04 3.46 -0.58
N MET A 221 -7.59 2.41 0.02
CA MET A 221 -8.93 1.91 -0.27
C MET A 221 -9.95 2.57 0.65
N HIS A 222 -11.06 3.02 0.08
CA HIS A 222 -12.25 3.46 0.80
C HIS A 222 -13.35 2.43 0.57
N ASP A 223 -13.48 1.53 1.53
CA ASP A 223 -14.29 0.33 1.42
C ASP A 223 -15.66 0.52 2.06
N GLU A 224 -16.65 -0.17 1.48
CA GLU A 224 -17.95 -0.41 2.11
C GLU A 224 -18.14 -1.93 2.21
N ASP A 225 -18.66 -2.43 3.32
CA ASP A 225 -18.96 -3.84 3.54
C ASP A 225 -20.32 -4.02 4.22
N ASP A 226 -20.91 -5.20 4.09
CA ASP A 226 -22.16 -5.59 4.75
C ASP A 226 -21.93 -6.38 6.06
N GLY A 227 -20.70 -6.33 6.58
CA GLY A 227 -20.23 -7.10 7.74
C GLY A 227 -19.74 -8.50 7.39
N LYS A 228 -19.84 -8.93 6.10
CA LYS A 228 -19.38 -10.23 5.63
C LYS A 228 -18.56 -10.13 4.34
N PHE A 229 -19.01 -9.32 3.40
CA PHE A 229 -18.38 -9.14 2.09
C PHE A 229 -18.12 -7.67 1.79
N LEU A 230 -17.06 -7.41 1.05
CA LEU A 230 -16.81 -6.12 0.45
C LEU A 230 -17.90 -5.84 -0.60
N THR A 231 -18.68 -4.77 -0.44
CA THR A 231 -19.79 -4.41 -1.32
C THR A 231 -19.43 -3.27 -2.27
N ALA A 232 -18.47 -2.42 -1.89
CA ALA A 232 -17.92 -1.38 -2.74
C ALA A 232 -16.50 -1.03 -2.30
N SER A 233 -15.65 -0.59 -3.23
CA SER A 233 -14.31 -0.09 -2.92
C SER A 233 -13.87 0.94 -3.94
N ALA A 234 -13.39 2.08 -3.46
CA ALA A 234 -12.84 3.18 -4.23
C ALA A 234 -11.34 3.34 -3.94
N ILE A 235 -10.56 3.82 -4.91
CA ILE A 235 -9.21 4.33 -4.63
C ILE A 235 -9.33 5.82 -4.32
N VAL A 236 -8.78 6.21 -3.19
CA VAL A 236 -8.81 7.58 -2.68
C VAL A 236 -7.40 8.10 -2.42
N ALA A 237 -7.21 9.41 -2.59
CA ALA A 237 -6.04 10.12 -2.10
C ALA A 237 -6.43 10.96 -0.89
N TYR A 238 -5.51 11.06 0.06
CA TYR A 238 -5.58 11.99 1.19
C TYR A 238 -4.26 12.76 1.28
N ASN A 239 -4.34 14.05 1.59
CA ASN A 239 -3.15 14.75 2.08
C ASN A 239 -2.99 14.56 3.60
N LEU A 240 -1.87 15.05 4.15
CA LEU A 240 -1.62 14.95 5.59
C LEU A 240 -2.61 15.77 6.45
N GLN A 241 -3.42 16.67 5.88
CA GLN A 241 -4.48 17.41 6.56
C GLN A 241 -5.84 16.68 6.49
N GLY A 242 -5.89 15.46 5.92
CA GLY A 242 -7.11 14.67 5.79
C GLY A 242 -8.07 15.12 4.68
N GLN A 243 -7.63 16.04 3.78
CA GLN A 243 -8.42 16.37 2.59
C GLN A 243 -8.45 15.16 1.66
N LYS A 244 -9.63 14.84 1.14
CA LYS A 244 -9.90 13.62 0.36
C LYS A 244 -10.17 13.95 -1.10
N GLN A 245 -9.62 13.12 -2.00
CA GLN A 245 -9.98 13.07 -3.41
C GLN A 245 -10.27 11.62 -3.81
N ILE A 246 -11.36 11.37 -4.56
CA ILE A 246 -11.65 10.08 -5.17
C ILE A 246 -10.89 10.01 -6.49
N LEU A 247 -10.04 8.98 -6.64
CA LEU A 247 -9.27 8.71 -7.85
C LEU A 247 -9.97 7.68 -8.74
N VAL A 248 -10.57 6.65 -8.14
CA VAL A 248 -11.36 5.62 -8.81
C VAL A 248 -12.67 5.45 -8.04
N ASN A 249 -13.79 5.52 -8.74
CA ASN A 249 -15.12 5.38 -8.15
C ASN A 249 -15.35 3.95 -7.60
N LYS A 250 -16.24 3.86 -6.62
CA LYS A 250 -16.52 2.63 -5.89
C LYS A 250 -17.15 1.50 -6.73
N GLU A 251 -17.82 1.83 -7.83
CA GLU A 251 -18.45 0.90 -8.74
C GLU A 251 -17.45 -0.03 -9.44
N HIS A 252 -16.17 0.39 -9.51
CA HIS A 252 -15.09 -0.43 -10.08
C HIS A 252 -14.55 -1.49 -9.12
N MET A 253 -14.98 -1.51 -7.86
CA MET A 253 -14.46 -2.43 -6.83
C MET A 253 -12.92 -2.45 -6.82
N ALA A 254 -12.30 -1.25 -6.87
CA ALA A 254 -10.86 -1.08 -6.97
C ALA A 254 -10.17 -1.33 -5.62
N ILE A 255 -9.14 -2.18 -5.61
CA ILE A 255 -8.48 -2.68 -4.40
C ILE A 255 -6.95 -2.64 -4.53
N TYR A 256 -6.26 -2.60 -3.39
CA TYR A 256 -4.81 -2.68 -3.24
C TYR A 256 -4.02 -1.73 -4.15
N PRO A 257 -4.16 -0.40 -3.95
CA PRO A 257 -3.38 0.57 -4.71
C PRO A 257 -1.91 0.56 -4.26
N TYR A 258 -1.01 0.69 -5.23
CA TYR A 258 0.41 0.92 -5.04
C TYR A 258 0.86 2.11 -5.86
N ALA A 259 1.70 2.96 -5.29
CA ALA A 259 2.21 4.16 -5.96
C ALA A 259 3.71 4.10 -6.17
N ALA A 260 4.17 4.52 -7.33
CA ALA A 260 5.58 4.71 -7.64
C ALA A 260 5.75 5.66 -8.84
N ASN A 261 6.69 6.59 -8.72
CA ASN A 261 7.18 7.42 -9.84
C ASN A 261 6.07 8.02 -10.72
N GLY A 262 5.11 8.74 -10.09
CA GLY A 262 4.01 9.39 -10.81
C GLY A 262 2.96 8.43 -11.37
N LYS A 263 2.90 7.20 -10.88
CA LYS A 263 1.95 6.17 -11.30
C LYS A 263 1.27 5.55 -10.10
N ILE A 264 0.03 5.09 -10.29
CA ILE A 264 -0.72 4.28 -9.33
C ILE A 264 -1.17 3.02 -10.06
N ALA A 265 -0.81 1.86 -9.54
CA ALA A 265 -1.34 0.57 -9.98
C ALA A 265 -2.35 0.07 -8.97
N PHE A 266 -3.46 -0.51 -9.44
CA PHE A 266 -4.48 -1.10 -8.59
C PHE A 266 -5.14 -2.30 -9.27
N SER A 267 -5.80 -3.12 -8.48
CA SER A 267 -6.58 -4.27 -8.97
C SER A 267 -8.06 -3.98 -8.82
N THR A 268 -8.91 -4.76 -9.51
CA THR A 268 -10.34 -4.86 -9.18
C THR A 268 -10.63 -6.19 -8.49
N ALA A 269 -11.79 -6.31 -7.87
CA ALA A 269 -12.25 -7.57 -7.28
C ALA A 269 -12.41 -8.70 -8.32
N ASN A 270 -12.50 -8.36 -9.62
CA ASN A 270 -12.57 -9.31 -10.73
C ASN A 270 -11.19 -9.76 -11.25
N GLY A 271 -10.10 -9.26 -10.65
CA GLY A 271 -8.74 -9.61 -11.05
C GLY A 271 -8.16 -8.80 -12.21
N GLU A 272 -8.82 -7.72 -12.62
CA GLU A 272 -8.28 -6.79 -13.61
C GLU A 272 -7.22 -5.89 -12.96
N ILE A 273 -6.15 -5.59 -13.67
CA ILE A 273 -5.07 -4.71 -13.23
C ILE A 273 -5.10 -3.41 -14.03
N TYR A 274 -5.04 -2.30 -13.36
CA TYR A 274 -5.01 -0.97 -13.97
C TYR A 274 -3.74 -0.22 -13.61
N LEU A 275 -3.25 0.59 -14.54
CA LEU A 275 -2.18 1.55 -14.34
C LEU A 275 -2.71 2.96 -14.63
N MET A 276 -2.59 3.84 -13.65
CA MET A 276 -2.96 5.26 -13.73
C MET A 276 -1.68 6.10 -13.72
N HIS A 277 -1.57 7.04 -14.65
CA HIS A 277 -0.54 8.08 -14.63
C HIS A 277 -1.09 9.31 -13.93
N VAL A 278 -0.29 9.87 -13.03
CA VAL A 278 -0.72 10.95 -12.11
C VAL A 278 0.38 12.00 -12.00
N LYS A 279 -0.04 13.27 -11.91
CA LYS A 279 0.83 14.42 -11.64
C LYS A 279 0.49 15.08 -10.32
#